data_682c4587fcce9daeb7251951ab19a6a8
#
_entry.id   682c4587fcce9daeb7251951ab19a6a8
#
_cell.length_a   1.000
_cell.length_b   1.000
_cell.length_c   1.000
_cell.angle_alpha   90.00
_cell.angle_beta   90.00
_cell.angle_gamma   90.00
#
_symmetry.space_group_name_H-M   'P 1'
#
loop_
_entity.id
_entity.type
_entity.pdbx_description
1 polymer ?
#
loop_
_entity_poly.entity_id
_entity_poly.type
_entity_poly.pdbx_seq_one_letter_code
_entity_poly.pdbx_strand_id
1 'polypeptide(L)'
;TWAGPEIAVATTKAYSTQLALMDLIALYLGDLLGTVEKSEYDQILREMERLPENVGKVLESTENVKYFASRYFNHDSIFFIGRNLDYAMGMEGSLKLKEISYIHSEAYASGELKHGTISLIEPGTLVIALGTYAPLFDKAMSNVVEVKARGAEVLALTTETFREKMEHTADSTM
;
A
#
# COMPACT_ATOMS: atom_id res chain seq x y z
N THR A 1 -15.34 -7.28 -15.50
CA THR A 1 -13.92 -7.67 -15.61
C THR A 1 -13.78 -9.12 -16.05
N TRP A 2 -12.70 -9.46 -16.76
CA TRP A 2 -12.40 -10.83 -17.20
C TRP A 2 -11.49 -11.57 -16.19
N ALA A 3 -11.65 -11.29 -14.90
CA ALA A 3 -10.79 -11.87 -13.86
C ALA A 3 -10.94 -13.38 -13.66
N GLY A 4 -12.03 -13.99 -14.21
CA GLY A 4 -12.35 -15.38 -13.97
C GLY A 4 -12.92 -15.63 -12.55
N PRO A 5 -13.23 -16.88 -12.21
CA PRO A 5 -13.78 -17.21 -10.89
C PRO A 5 -12.74 -17.01 -9.79
N GLU A 6 -13.18 -16.48 -8.65
CA GLU A 6 -12.40 -16.40 -7.43
C GLU A 6 -12.54 -17.72 -6.67
N ILE A 7 -11.41 -18.27 -6.20
CA ILE A 7 -11.40 -19.56 -5.50
C ILE A 7 -11.28 -19.37 -3.99
N ALA A 8 -10.61 -18.29 -3.56
CA ALA A 8 -10.44 -17.94 -2.15
C ALA A 8 -11.41 -16.82 -1.74
N VAL A 9 -11.70 -16.74 -0.44
CA VAL A 9 -12.50 -15.64 0.12
C VAL A 9 -11.80 -14.30 -0.07
N ALA A 10 -10.50 -14.26 0.13
CA ALA A 10 -9.67 -13.07 -0.07
C ALA A 10 -9.53 -12.76 -1.56
N THR A 11 -10.33 -11.83 -2.05
CA THR A 11 -10.35 -11.37 -3.43
C THR A 11 -9.08 -10.57 -3.75
N THR A 12 -8.27 -11.04 -4.68
CA THR A 12 -7.03 -10.36 -5.12
C THR A 12 -7.12 -9.92 -6.57
N LYS A 13 -7.22 -10.85 -7.51
CA LYS A 13 -7.25 -10.57 -8.95
C LYS A 13 -8.48 -9.76 -9.38
N ALA A 14 -9.65 -10.02 -8.79
CA ALA A 14 -10.85 -9.27 -9.13
C ALA A 14 -10.74 -7.80 -8.66
N TYR A 15 -10.17 -7.55 -7.49
CA TYR A 15 -9.86 -6.20 -7.01
C TYR A 15 -8.94 -5.46 -7.99
N SER A 16 -7.81 -6.05 -8.36
CA SER A 16 -6.83 -5.43 -9.27
C SER A 16 -7.43 -5.12 -10.65
N THR A 17 -8.24 -6.04 -11.19
CA THR A 17 -8.91 -5.83 -12.48
C THR A 17 -10.04 -4.80 -12.41
N GLN A 18 -10.68 -4.62 -11.25
CA GLN A 18 -11.66 -3.55 -11.04
C GLN A 18 -10.95 -2.18 -10.98
N LEU A 19 -9.81 -2.07 -10.31
CA LEU A 19 -9.01 -0.83 -10.33
C LEU A 19 -8.63 -0.48 -11.76
N ALA A 20 -8.02 -1.40 -12.50
CA ALA A 20 -7.65 -1.17 -13.89
C ALA A 20 -8.85 -0.75 -14.76
N LEU A 21 -10.05 -1.31 -14.53
CA LEU A 21 -11.25 -0.89 -15.23
C LEU A 21 -11.65 0.55 -14.87
N MET A 22 -11.58 0.93 -13.60
CA MET A 22 -11.89 2.30 -13.17
C MET A 22 -10.93 3.32 -13.77
N ASP A 23 -9.63 2.98 -13.82
CA ASP A 23 -8.62 3.82 -14.47
C ASP A 23 -8.90 3.99 -15.97
N LEU A 24 -9.27 2.91 -16.68
CA LEU A 24 -9.66 2.99 -18.09
C LEU A 24 -10.91 3.84 -18.29
N ILE A 25 -11.91 3.74 -17.42
CA ILE A 25 -13.12 4.59 -17.47
C ILE A 25 -12.75 6.05 -17.24
N ALA A 26 -11.88 6.35 -16.26
CA ALA A 26 -11.44 7.70 -15.97
C ALA A 26 -10.68 8.30 -17.17
N LEU A 27 -9.77 7.53 -17.77
CA LEU A 27 -9.05 7.94 -18.99
C LEU A 27 -9.98 8.19 -20.16
N TYR A 28 -10.93 7.28 -20.39
CA TYR A 28 -11.90 7.43 -21.48
C TYR A 28 -12.75 8.71 -21.32
N LEU A 29 -13.23 8.97 -20.11
CA LEU A 29 -13.99 10.17 -19.82
C LEU A 29 -13.11 11.42 -19.90
N GLY A 30 -11.88 11.35 -19.46
CA GLY A 30 -10.92 12.44 -19.55
C GLY A 30 -10.62 12.84 -21.01
N ASP A 31 -10.43 11.88 -21.90
CA ASP A 31 -10.24 12.08 -23.33
C ASP A 31 -11.51 12.67 -23.97
N LEU A 32 -12.68 12.08 -23.67
CA LEU A 32 -13.96 12.54 -24.19
C LEU A 32 -14.27 13.99 -23.79
N LEU A 33 -13.94 14.39 -22.59
CA LEU A 33 -14.18 15.72 -22.04
C LEU A 33 -13.05 16.72 -22.35
N GLY A 34 -11.96 16.27 -22.95
CA GLY A 34 -10.79 17.09 -23.23
C GLY A 34 -10.08 17.60 -21.97
N THR A 35 -10.14 16.86 -20.86
CA THR A 35 -9.54 17.21 -19.56
C THR A 35 -8.18 16.56 -19.33
N VAL A 36 -7.76 15.64 -20.19
CA VAL A 36 -6.46 14.96 -20.16
C VAL A 36 -5.70 15.26 -21.45
N GLU A 37 -4.46 15.71 -21.33
CA GLU A 37 -3.60 15.92 -22.48
C GLU A 37 -3.25 14.60 -23.17
N LYS A 38 -3.18 14.60 -24.50
CA LYS A 38 -2.94 13.38 -25.29
C LYS A 38 -1.65 12.66 -24.90
N SER A 39 -0.60 13.38 -24.56
CA SER A 39 0.68 12.82 -24.13
C SER A 39 0.55 12.07 -22.79
N GLU A 40 -0.21 12.62 -21.85
CA GLU A 40 -0.49 12.01 -20.55
C GLU A 40 -1.37 10.77 -20.71
N TYR A 41 -2.44 10.87 -21.52
CA TYR A 41 -3.30 9.73 -21.85
C TYR A 41 -2.48 8.54 -22.39
N ASP A 42 -1.64 8.79 -23.41
CA ASP A 42 -0.82 7.76 -24.04
C ASP A 42 0.24 7.20 -23.07
N GLN A 43 0.76 8.03 -22.15
CA GLN A 43 1.69 7.58 -21.13
C GLN A 43 1.02 6.62 -20.15
N ILE A 44 -0.16 6.98 -19.62
CA ILE A 44 -0.89 6.15 -18.65
C ILE A 44 -1.26 4.80 -19.29
N LEU A 45 -1.76 4.79 -20.53
CA LEU A 45 -2.07 3.54 -21.22
C LEU A 45 -0.84 2.63 -21.36
N ARG A 46 0.30 3.18 -21.75
CA ARG A 46 1.54 2.39 -21.84
C ARG A 46 1.96 1.79 -20.49
N GLU A 47 1.82 2.55 -19.41
CA GLU A 47 2.14 2.02 -18.08
C GLU A 47 1.12 0.94 -17.62
N MET A 48 -0.16 1.10 -17.96
CA MET A 48 -1.17 0.06 -17.71
C MET A 48 -0.88 -1.24 -18.49
N GLU A 49 -0.42 -1.15 -19.73
CA GLU A 49 -0.01 -2.32 -20.52
C GLU A 49 1.18 -3.07 -19.90
N ARG A 50 2.04 -2.36 -19.15
CA ARG A 50 3.20 -2.92 -18.46
C ARG A 50 2.89 -3.49 -17.08
N LEU A 51 1.70 -3.23 -16.53
CA LEU A 51 1.33 -3.71 -15.18
C LEU A 51 1.53 -5.21 -14.99
N PRO A 52 1.15 -6.11 -15.91
CA PRO A 52 1.35 -7.55 -15.70
C PRO A 52 2.83 -7.92 -15.51
N GLU A 53 3.74 -7.31 -16.27
CA GLU A 53 5.18 -7.53 -16.13
C GLU A 53 5.69 -7.00 -14.79
N ASN A 54 5.28 -5.79 -14.41
CA ASN A 54 5.71 -5.16 -13.16
C ASN A 54 5.19 -5.94 -11.94
N VAL A 55 3.94 -6.38 -11.96
CA VAL A 55 3.38 -7.24 -10.91
C VAL A 55 4.15 -8.57 -10.84
N GLY A 56 4.49 -9.17 -11.97
CA GLY A 56 5.33 -10.37 -12.03
C GLY A 56 6.65 -10.20 -11.28
N LYS A 57 7.37 -9.09 -11.53
CA LYS A 57 8.62 -8.76 -10.84
C LYS A 57 8.46 -8.62 -9.32
N VAL A 58 7.38 -7.97 -8.88
CA VAL A 58 7.09 -7.85 -7.43
C VAL A 58 6.85 -9.21 -6.80
N LEU A 59 6.14 -10.10 -7.48
CA LEU A 59 5.84 -11.45 -7.00
C LEU A 59 7.08 -12.36 -6.92
N GLU A 60 8.17 -12.04 -7.60
CA GLU A 60 9.45 -12.75 -7.47
C GLU A 60 10.15 -12.48 -6.12
N SER A 61 9.82 -11.38 -5.43
CA SER A 61 10.42 -10.95 -4.16
C SER A 61 9.72 -11.52 -2.92
N THR A 62 9.25 -12.76 -2.96
CA THR A 62 8.42 -13.35 -1.88
C THR A 62 9.19 -13.70 -0.61
N GLU A 63 10.50 -13.89 -0.67
CA GLU A 63 11.29 -14.33 0.49
C GLU A 63 11.29 -13.30 1.63
N ASN A 64 11.39 -12.02 1.30
CA ASN A 64 11.29 -10.95 2.29
C ASN A 64 9.90 -10.95 2.96
N VAL A 65 8.83 -11.11 2.19
CA VAL A 65 7.46 -11.19 2.72
C VAL A 65 7.31 -12.37 3.68
N LYS A 66 7.82 -13.56 3.32
CA LYS A 66 7.81 -14.75 4.19
C LYS A 66 8.59 -14.52 5.48
N TYR A 67 9.75 -13.86 5.39
CA TYR A 67 10.54 -13.53 6.57
C TYR A 67 9.74 -12.64 7.54
N PHE A 68 9.11 -11.58 7.04
CA PHE A 68 8.27 -10.72 7.88
C PHE A 68 7.06 -11.47 8.43
N ALA A 69 6.34 -12.23 7.60
CA ALA A 69 5.21 -13.01 8.04
C ALA A 69 5.62 -13.97 9.20
N SER A 70 6.79 -14.60 9.10
CA SER A 70 7.28 -15.50 10.15
C SER A 70 7.61 -14.80 11.47
N ARG A 71 7.91 -13.51 11.45
CA ARG A 71 8.18 -12.72 12.67
C ARG A 71 6.91 -12.23 13.35
N TYR A 72 5.89 -11.90 12.56
CA TYR A 72 4.74 -11.14 13.05
C TYR A 72 3.42 -11.91 13.05
N PHE A 73 3.42 -13.21 12.71
CA PHE A 73 2.18 -14.01 12.64
C PHE A 73 1.45 -14.18 13.99
N ASN A 74 2.11 -13.93 15.11
CA ASN A 74 1.54 -14.00 16.47
C ASN A 74 1.18 -12.63 17.05
N HIS A 75 1.24 -11.55 16.27
CA HIS A 75 0.82 -10.23 16.75
C HIS A 75 -0.71 -10.15 16.82
N ASP A 76 -1.23 -9.55 17.90
CA ASP A 76 -2.67 -9.39 18.09
C ASP A 76 -3.26 -8.30 17.20
N SER A 77 -2.45 -7.30 16.86
CA SER A 77 -2.89 -6.14 16.07
C SER A 77 -1.77 -5.61 15.17
N ILE A 78 -2.12 -5.27 13.95
CA ILE A 78 -1.21 -4.70 12.95
C ILE A 78 -1.86 -3.47 12.33
N PHE A 79 -1.11 -2.38 12.22
CA PHE A 79 -1.62 -1.14 11.63
C PHE A 79 -1.03 -0.90 10.25
N PHE A 80 -1.88 -0.43 9.34
CA PHE A 80 -1.45 0.08 8.05
C PHE A 80 -1.57 1.60 8.05
N ILE A 81 -0.54 2.29 7.60
CA ILE A 81 -0.58 3.75 7.48
C ILE A 81 -0.14 4.18 6.08
N GLY A 82 -0.79 5.21 5.57
CA GLY A 82 -0.47 5.78 4.25
C GLY A 82 -1.16 7.12 4.05
N ARG A 83 -0.84 7.79 2.96
CA ARG A 83 -1.47 9.04 2.56
C ARG A 83 -2.06 8.92 1.17
N ASN A 84 -3.28 9.43 0.98
CA ASN A 84 -3.98 9.43 -0.30
C ASN A 84 -4.08 7.99 -0.88
N LEU A 85 -3.47 7.72 -2.05
CA LEU A 85 -3.48 6.40 -2.69
C LEU A 85 -2.88 5.31 -1.79
N ASP A 86 -1.80 5.61 -1.10
CA ASP A 86 -1.17 4.69 -0.15
C ASP A 86 -2.12 4.31 1.01
N TYR A 87 -2.95 5.25 1.48
CA TYR A 87 -3.97 4.93 2.48
C TYR A 87 -5.06 4.01 1.91
N ALA A 88 -5.53 4.27 0.69
CA ALA A 88 -6.52 3.42 0.03
C ALA A 88 -5.98 1.99 -0.15
N MET A 89 -4.71 1.83 -0.56
CA MET A 89 -4.07 0.53 -0.64
C MET A 89 -3.87 -0.12 0.74
N GLY A 90 -3.57 0.69 1.75
CA GLY A 90 -3.48 0.22 3.14
C GLY A 90 -4.81 -0.34 3.66
N MET A 91 -5.94 0.24 3.30
CA MET A 91 -7.28 -0.29 3.64
C MET A 91 -7.49 -1.69 3.04
N GLU A 92 -7.13 -1.88 1.78
CA GLU A 92 -7.23 -3.20 1.13
C GLU A 92 -6.25 -4.20 1.76
N GLY A 93 -5.01 -3.79 2.03
CA GLY A 93 -4.02 -4.62 2.71
C GLY A 93 -4.50 -5.09 4.08
N SER A 94 -5.05 -4.18 4.88
CA SER A 94 -5.66 -4.49 6.18
C SER A 94 -6.84 -5.46 6.04
N LEU A 95 -7.70 -5.28 5.05
CA LEU A 95 -8.81 -6.20 4.77
C LEU A 95 -8.30 -7.59 4.44
N LYS A 96 -7.34 -7.70 3.51
CA LYS A 96 -6.76 -9.00 3.13
C LYS A 96 -6.08 -9.70 4.30
N LEU A 97 -5.38 -8.96 5.15
CA LEU A 97 -4.74 -9.52 6.34
C LEU A 97 -5.79 -10.11 7.29
N LYS A 98 -6.87 -9.39 7.58
CA LYS A 98 -7.99 -9.90 8.40
C LYS A 98 -8.64 -11.15 7.83
N GLU A 99 -8.91 -11.16 6.53
CA GLU A 99 -9.58 -12.28 5.85
C GLU A 99 -8.74 -13.57 5.88
N ILE A 100 -7.42 -13.44 5.80
CA ILE A 100 -6.50 -14.59 5.65
C ILE A 100 -5.97 -15.07 6.99
N SER A 101 -5.57 -14.15 7.88
CA SER A 101 -4.83 -14.46 9.10
C SER A 101 -5.67 -14.41 10.38
N TYR A 102 -6.84 -13.75 10.33
CA TYR A 102 -7.67 -13.42 11.50
C TYR A 102 -6.99 -12.46 12.50
N ILE A 103 -5.82 -11.94 12.19
CA ILE A 103 -5.16 -10.90 12.99
C ILE A 103 -5.97 -9.61 12.85
N HIS A 104 -6.25 -8.96 13.97
CA HIS A 104 -6.89 -7.64 13.94
C HIS A 104 -5.97 -6.66 13.21
N SER A 105 -6.51 -5.95 12.23
CA SER A 105 -5.75 -4.89 11.58
C SER A 105 -6.62 -3.71 11.19
N GLU A 106 -6.03 -2.54 11.23
CA GLU A 106 -6.69 -1.30 10.83
C GLU A 106 -5.78 -0.47 9.94
N ALA A 107 -6.39 0.26 9.01
CA ALA A 107 -5.68 1.21 8.18
C ALA A 107 -6.07 2.63 8.55
N TYR A 108 -5.07 3.49 8.69
CA TYR A 108 -5.27 4.90 9.02
C TYR A 108 -4.63 5.81 7.97
N ALA A 109 -5.34 6.87 7.63
CA ALA A 109 -4.72 8.00 6.98
C ALA A 109 -3.65 8.57 7.92
N SER A 110 -2.38 8.44 7.55
CA SER A 110 -1.28 8.70 8.49
C SER A 110 -1.26 10.13 9.04
N GLY A 111 -1.84 11.09 8.31
CA GLY A 111 -2.02 12.46 8.80
C GLY A 111 -3.01 12.59 9.95
N GLU A 112 -3.94 11.63 10.10
CA GLU A 112 -4.98 11.64 11.12
C GLU A 112 -4.57 10.92 12.42
N LEU A 113 -3.42 10.23 12.43
CA LEU A 113 -2.96 9.47 13.60
C LEU A 113 -2.92 10.32 14.88
N LYS A 114 -2.49 11.58 14.76
CA LYS A 114 -2.37 12.51 15.90
C LYS A 114 -3.69 12.84 16.59
N HIS A 115 -4.80 12.65 15.91
CA HIS A 115 -6.13 12.98 16.43
C HIS A 115 -6.73 11.91 17.35
N GLY A 116 -5.91 10.96 17.79
CA GLY A 116 -6.31 9.97 18.80
C GLY A 116 -5.71 8.59 18.59
N THR A 117 -5.80 8.04 17.37
CA THR A 117 -5.45 6.65 17.08
C THR A 117 -3.97 6.31 17.29
N ILE A 118 -3.10 7.30 17.27
CA ILE A 118 -1.66 7.10 17.60
C ILE A 118 -1.49 6.58 19.05
N SER A 119 -2.48 6.75 19.94
CA SER A 119 -2.43 6.21 21.30
C SER A 119 -2.45 4.68 21.34
N LEU A 120 -2.89 4.03 20.27
CA LEU A 120 -2.88 2.57 20.13
C LEU A 120 -1.50 2.02 19.76
N ILE A 121 -0.57 2.90 19.39
CA ILE A 121 0.80 2.51 19.06
C ILE A 121 1.60 2.42 20.36
N GLU A 122 2.00 1.22 20.68
CA GLU A 122 2.83 0.86 21.84
C GLU A 122 4.16 0.26 21.39
N PRO A 123 5.16 0.15 22.28
CA PRO A 123 6.41 -0.52 21.95
C PRO A 123 6.20 -1.93 21.41
N GLY A 124 6.75 -2.23 20.23
CA GLY A 124 6.59 -3.53 19.56
C GLY A 124 5.34 -3.65 18.68
N THR A 125 4.47 -2.64 18.61
CA THR A 125 3.36 -2.64 17.65
C THR A 125 3.89 -2.64 16.23
N LEU A 126 3.47 -3.59 15.39
CA LEU A 126 3.82 -3.59 13.97
C LEU A 126 2.98 -2.57 13.21
N VAL A 127 3.67 -1.70 12.51
CA VAL A 127 3.09 -0.71 11.59
C VAL A 127 3.62 -0.98 10.18
N ILE A 128 2.73 -1.26 9.24
CA ILE A 128 3.04 -1.34 7.81
C ILE A 128 2.80 0.04 7.20
N ALA A 129 3.87 0.72 6.83
CA ALA A 129 3.82 2.07 6.28
C ALA A 129 3.97 2.04 4.76
N LEU A 130 2.99 2.57 4.04
CA LEU A 130 3.05 2.74 2.60
C LEU A 130 3.52 4.16 2.27
N GLY A 131 4.58 4.26 1.47
CA GLY A 131 5.21 5.51 1.06
C GLY A 131 5.62 5.46 -0.42
N THR A 132 4.64 5.28 -1.32
CA THR A 132 4.87 5.21 -2.76
C THR A 132 4.40 6.46 -3.50
N TYR A 133 3.48 7.23 -2.91
CA TYR A 133 2.89 8.40 -3.53
C TYR A 133 3.82 9.63 -3.39
N ALA A 134 4.59 9.91 -4.42
CA ALA A 134 5.63 10.93 -4.45
C ALA A 134 5.21 12.32 -3.92
N PRO A 135 4.03 12.87 -4.28
CA PRO A 135 3.64 14.21 -3.81
C PRO A 135 3.47 14.34 -2.30
N LEU A 136 3.28 13.23 -1.59
CA LEU A 136 3.07 13.22 -0.14
C LEU A 136 4.12 12.41 0.61
N PHE A 137 5.19 11.96 -0.06
CA PHE A 137 6.21 11.10 0.53
C PHE A 137 6.86 11.72 1.80
N ASP A 138 7.31 12.96 1.76
CA ASP A 138 7.95 13.61 2.91
C ASP A 138 6.99 13.74 4.11
N LYS A 139 5.69 13.92 3.85
CA LYS A 139 4.67 13.91 4.91
C LYS A 139 4.42 12.50 5.46
N ALA A 140 4.46 11.48 4.60
CA ALA A 140 4.38 10.08 5.04
C ALA A 140 5.58 9.71 5.91
N MET A 141 6.79 10.13 5.51
CA MET A 141 8.01 9.96 6.31
C MET A 141 7.90 10.58 7.69
N SER A 142 7.37 11.80 7.81
CA SER A 142 7.15 12.43 9.12
C SER A 142 6.25 11.59 10.01
N ASN A 143 5.23 10.94 9.45
CA ASN A 143 4.35 10.06 10.23
C ASN A 143 5.03 8.73 10.60
N VAL A 144 5.95 8.21 9.78
CA VAL A 144 6.79 7.06 10.15
C VAL A 144 7.65 7.42 11.38
N VAL A 145 8.29 8.58 11.38
CA VAL A 145 9.06 9.08 12.54
C VAL A 145 8.18 9.14 13.80
N GLU A 146 6.93 9.59 13.68
CA GLU A 146 5.99 9.72 14.80
C GLU A 146 5.65 8.36 15.43
N VAL A 147 5.33 7.35 14.63
CA VAL A 147 5.02 6.01 15.15
C VAL A 147 6.29 5.34 15.70
N LYS A 148 7.44 5.56 15.08
CA LYS A 148 8.75 5.12 15.60
C LYS A 148 9.06 5.71 16.98
N ALA A 149 8.80 6.99 17.17
CA ALA A 149 9.00 7.67 18.46
C ALA A 149 8.13 7.08 19.58
N ARG A 150 7.06 6.35 19.27
CA ARG A 150 6.23 5.61 20.22
C ARG A 150 6.65 4.15 20.40
N GLY A 151 7.71 3.72 19.73
CA GLY A 151 8.23 2.36 19.85
C GLY A 151 7.64 1.36 18.86
N ALA A 152 6.95 1.82 17.81
CA ALA A 152 6.49 0.93 16.75
C ALA A 152 7.66 0.23 16.05
N GLU A 153 7.45 -1.00 15.64
CA GLU A 153 8.25 -1.65 14.61
C GLU A 153 7.63 -1.35 13.24
N VAL A 154 8.42 -0.78 12.33
CA VAL A 154 7.92 -0.31 11.04
C VAL A 154 8.47 -1.12 9.88
N LEU A 155 7.58 -1.80 9.16
CA LEU A 155 7.82 -2.32 7.83
C LEU A 155 7.33 -1.31 6.80
N ALA A 156 8.25 -0.77 6.00
CA ALA A 156 7.90 0.19 4.97
C ALA A 156 7.83 -0.46 3.58
N LEU A 157 6.76 -0.12 2.85
CA LEU A 157 6.60 -0.44 1.43
C LEU A 157 6.77 0.85 0.63
N THR A 158 7.76 0.88 -0.25
CA THR A 158 8.09 2.10 -0.99
C THR A 158 8.60 1.79 -2.40
N THR A 159 8.86 2.83 -3.18
CA THR A 159 9.50 2.70 -4.49
C THR A 159 11.02 2.79 -4.35
N GLU A 160 11.76 2.30 -5.34
CA GLU A 160 13.22 2.37 -5.37
C GLU A 160 13.74 3.81 -5.21
N THR A 161 13.02 4.79 -5.76
CA THR A 161 13.37 6.22 -5.65
C THR A 161 13.42 6.72 -4.20
N PHE A 162 12.61 6.14 -3.32
CA PHE A 162 12.48 6.57 -1.92
C PHE A 162 13.09 5.59 -0.92
N ARG A 163 13.63 4.47 -1.40
CA ARG A 163 14.16 3.39 -0.57
C ARG A 163 15.19 3.90 0.44
N GLU A 164 16.22 4.57 -0.02
CA GLU A 164 17.30 5.06 0.83
C GLU A 164 16.78 5.96 1.97
N LYS A 165 15.89 6.89 1.66
CA LYS A 165 15.28 7.76 2.69
C LYS A 165 14.46 6.96 3.70
N MET A 166 13.71 5.96 3.24
CA MET A 166 12.86 5.15 4.09
C MET A 166 13.68 4.23 5.01
N GLU A 167 14.75 3.65 4.52
CA GLU A 167 15.67 2.76 5.27
C GLU A 167 16.34 3.47 6.47
N HIS A 168 16.49 4.78 6.42
CA HIS A 168 17.03 5.53 7.56
C HIS A 168 16.05 5.64 8.74
N THR A 169 14.77 5.34 8.55
CA THR A 169 13.75 5.56 9.57
C THR A 169 12.97 4.28 9.92
N ALA A 170 12.63 3.47 8.92
CA ALA A 170 11.93 2.22 9.13
C ALA A 170 12.88 1.11 9.63
N ASP A 171 12.34 0.12 10.32
CA ASP A 171 13.13 -1.05 10.76
C ASP A 171 13.43 -1.98 9.59
N SER A 172 12.60 -1.93 8.56
CA SER A 172 12.80 -2.65 7.32
C SER A 172 12.05 -2.01 6.16
N THR A 173 12.58 -2.17 4.96
CA THR A 173 12.02 -1.58 3.73
C THR A 173 11.94 -2.65 2.63
N MET A 174 10.84 -2.61 1.89
CA MET A 174 10.58 -3.48 0.74
C MET A 174 10.21 -2.64 -0.48
#